data_c56ba6190456e014ee4690c29df88706
#
_entry.id   c56ba6190456e014ee4690c29df88706
#
_cell.length_a   1.000
_cell.length_b   1.000
_cell.length_c   1.000
_cell.angle_alpha   90.00
_cell.angle_beta   90.00
_cell.angle_gamma   90.00
#
_symmetry.space_group_name_H-M   'P 1'
#
loop_
_entity.id
_entity.type
_entity.pdbx_description
1 polymer ?
#
loop_
_entity_poly.entity_id
_entity_poly.type
_entity_poly.pdbx_seq_one_letter_code
_entity_poly.pdbx_strand_id
1 'polypeptide(L)'
;MHFKIFALFVLGGWFGPAQEDKPAIKNPFAGEVAAVELGRLQFRMACAGCHGLRATGGRSGPDLTGGAFAAGNTEADLYRVISDGVPATEMPAFTGRLQDDERWRLVSYVHSLSTRDSTPIPGDPAAGEKLFWEKGGCGQCHRIGTRGGTLGPSLSRAGRERSLAYLRESVVSPDAEVTSGYATIKVLTRDGKKITGVERGFDNFSAQLMDISGRYYSFQKENVVSIQREYRSLMPSNYSRLFSMRELDDLLAFLASLGGGER
;
A
#
# COMPACT_ATOMS: atom_id res chain seq x y z
N MET A 1 51.57 9.58 -66.33
CA MET A 1 50.95 10.72 -65.59
C MET A 1 49.75 10.19 -64.85
N HIS A 2 49.91 9.91 -63.54
CA HIS A 2 48.86 9.36 -62.69
C HIS A 2 48.37 10.45 -61.77
N PHE A 3 47.11 10.86 -61.95
CA PHE A 3 46.43 11.83 -61.07
C PHE A 3 45.80 11.07 -59.93
N LYS A 4 46.27 11.30 -58.68
CA LYS A 4 45.64 10.81 -57.48
C LYS A 4 44.61 11.86 -56.96
N ILE A 5 43.39 11.51 -57.03
CA ILE A 5 42.26 12.33 -56.41
C ILE A 5 42.23 11.99 -54.94
N PHE A 6 42.47 12.99 -54.06
CA PHE A 6 42.28 12.90 -52.61
C PHE A 6 40.83 13.30 -52.31
N ALA A 7 40.04 12.34 -51.85
CA ALA A 7 38.70 12.61 -51.34
C ALA A 7 38.79 13.09 -49.88
N LEU A 8 38.38 14.31 -49.65
CA LEU A 8 38.28 14.93 -48.31
C LEU A 8 36.96 14.48 -47.68
N PHE A 9 36.99 13.59 -46.66
CA PHE A 9 35.83 13.23 -45.86
C PHE A 9 35.61 14.31 -44.79
N VAL A 10 34.58 15.14 -44.96
CA VAL A 10 34.08 16.06 -43.94
C VAL A 10 33.21 15.27 -42.98
N LEU A 11 33.71 15.00 -41.79
CA LEU A 11 32.93 14.46 -40.68
C LEU A 11 31.99 15.56 -40.15
N GLY A 12 30.75 15.60 -40.64
CA GLY A 12 29.70 16.42 -40.08
C GLY A 12 29.26 15.88 -38.73
N GLY A 13 29.70 16.50 -37.65
CA GLY A 13 29.21 16.22 -36.32
C GLY A 13 27.73 16.61 -36.21
N TRP A 14 26.88 15.64 -36.02
CA TRP A 14 25.47 15.88 -35.63
C TRP A 14 25.45 16.32 -34.16
N PHE A 15 25.36 17.62 -33.94
CA PHE A 15 24.91 18.15 -32.64
C PHE A 15 23.40 17.93 -32.56
N GLY A 16 22.97 16.88 -31.82
CA GLY A 16 21.58 16.73 -31.43
C GLY A 16 21.15 17.96 -30.60
N PRO A 17 19.86 18.35 -30.65
CA PRO A 17 19.37 19.46 -29.84
C PRO A 17 19.71 19.19 -28.36
N ALA A 18 20.36 20.18 -27.73
CA ALA A 18 20.59 20.16 -26.30
C ALA A 18 19.24 19.99 -25.61
N GLN A 19 19.11 18.94 -24.81
CA GLN A 19 17.94 18.73 -23.98
C GLN A 19 17.93 19.86 -22.96
N GLU A 20 16.99 20.82 -23.11
CA GLU A 20 16.78 21.85 -22.10
C GLU A 20 16.41 21.14 -20.81
N ASP A 21 17.31 21.12 -19.83
CA ASP A 21 17.03 20.70 -18.47
C ASP A 21 15.93 21.61 -17.92
N LYS A 22 14.70 21.15 -17.92
CA LYS A 22 13.62 21.84 -17.21
C LYS A 22 14.04 22.02 -15.76
N PRO A 23 13.97 23.24 -15.21
CA PRO A 23 14.39 23.50 -13.84
C PRO A 23 13.71 22.50 -12.89
N ALA A 24 14.51 21.89 -12.02
CA ALA A 24 13.98 20.91 -11.06
C ALA A 24 12.93 21.62 -10.19
N ILE A 25 11.71 21.13 -10.23
CA ILE A 25 10.61 21.61 -9.39
C ILE A 25 11.00 21.29 -7.94
N LYS A 26 11.09 22.32 -7.10
CA LYS A 26 11.48 22.20 -5.69
C LYS A 26 10.30 22.53 -4.79
N ASN A 27 10.12 21.77 -3.72
CA ASN A 27 9.12 22.03 -2.70
C ASN A 27 9.52 23.30 -1.91
N PRO A 28 8.71 24.37 -1.95
CA PRO A 28 9.02 25.61 -1.21
C PRO A 28 8.90 25.42 0.30
N PHE A 29 8.22 24.38 0.76
CA PHE A 29 7.96 24.07 2.17
C PHE A 29 8.78 22.87 2.69
N ALA A 30 9.84 22.48 2.00
CA ALA A 30 10.65 21.33 2.38
C ALA A 30 11.21 21.49 3.81
N GLY A 31 10.93 20.51 4.68
CA GLY A 31 11.37 20.51 6.08
C GLY A 31 10.50 21.34 7.04
N GLU A 32 9.45 22.01 6.56
CA GLU A 32 8.55 22.78 7.41
C GLU A 32 7.50 21.91 8.10
N VAL A 33 7.58 21.78 9.44
CA VAL A 33 6.63 21.01 10.26
C VAL A 33 5.20 21.54 10.10
N ALA A 34 5.03 22.85 10.02
CA ALA A 34 3.71 23.48 9.84
C ALA A 34 3.08 23.10 8.48
N ALA A 35 3.87 22.99 7.42
CA ALA A 35 3.40 22.58 6.11
C ALA A 35 2.97 21.10 6.11
N VAL A 36 3.69 20.23 6.81
CA VAL A 36 3.31 18.82 7.00
C VAL A 36 1.95 18.71 7.70
N GLU A 37 1.74 19.48 8.77
CA GLU A 37 0.48 19.44 9.52
C GLU A 37 -0.71 19.98 8.71
N LEU A 38 -0.53 21.08 7.98
CA LEU A 38 -1.55 21.60 7.07
C LEU A 38 -1.84 20.60 5.94
N GLY A 39 -0.81 19.98 5.38
CA GLY A 39 -0.94 18.92 4.38
C GLY A 39 -1.71 17.71 4.90
N ARG A 40 -1.49 17.33 6.17
CA ARG A 40 -2.26 16.27 6.85
C ARG A 40 -3.75 16.59 6.94
N LEU A 41 -4.08 17.83 7.30
CA LEU A 41 -5.49 18.26 7.35
C LEU A 41 -6.14 18.23 5.97
N GLN A 42 -5.46 18.76 4.95
CA GLN A 42 -5.92 18.73 3.56
C GLN A 42 -6.07 17.31 3.02
N PHE A 43 -5.12 16.41 3.35
CA PHE A 43 -5.19 15.01 2.99
C PHE A 43 -6.45 14.33 3.51
N ARG A 44 -6.81 14.59 4.77
CA ARG A 44 -8.03 14.03 5.37
C ARG A 44 -9.30 14.48 4.65
N MET A 45 -9.32 15.70 4.13
CA MET A 45 -10.48 16.26 3.43
C MET A 45 -10.57 15.79 1.97
N ALA A 46 -9.45 15.71 1.26
CA ALA A 46 -9.43 15.52 -0.18
C ALA A 46 -8.98 14.12 -0.64
N CYS A 47 -8.14 13.43 0.14
CA CYS A 47 -7.44 12.23 -0.31
C CYS A 47 -7.84 10.97 0.48
N ALA A 48 -8.25 11.13 1.75
CA ALA A 48 -8.52 10.02 2.66
C ALA A 48 -9.68 9.11 2.20
N GLY A 49 -10.60 9.61 1.39
CA GLY A 49 -11.70 8.83 0.83
C GLY A 49 -11.22 7.64 -0.02
N CYS A 50 -10.08 7.80 -0.69
CA CYS A 50 -9.45 6.77 -1.51
C CYS A 50 -8.25 6.12 -0.80
N HIS A 51 -7.40 6.91 -0.13
CA HIS A 51 -6.14 6.45 0.46
C HIS A 51 -6.23 6.05 1.94
N GLY A 52 -7.42 6.14 2.56
CA GLY A 52 -7.62 5.90 3.99
C GLY A 52 -7.20 7.09 4.86
N LEU A 53 -7.80 7.20 6.07
CA LEU A 53 -7.56 8.32 6.98
C LEU A 53 -6.11 8.47 7.46
N ARG A 54 -5.37 7.35 7.45
CA ARG A 54 -3.95 7.26 7.85
C ARG A 54 -3.01 7.09 6.66
N ALA A 55 -3.52 7.26 5.44
CA ALA A 55 -2.79 7.07 4.18
C ALA A 55 -2.26 5.63 3.97
N THR A 56 -2.78 4.64 4.70
CA THR A 56 -2.36 3.23 4.64
C THR A 56 -3.08 2.44 3.55
N GLY A 57 -3.66 3.14 2.59
CA GLY A 57 -4.50 2.57 1.56
C GLY A 57 -5.98 2.56 1.96
N GLY A 58 -6.84 2.53 0.98
CA GLY A 58 -8.28 2.59 1.18
C GLY A 58 -9.03 1.88 0.06
N ARG A 59 -10.19 2.41 -0.28
CA ARG A 59 -11.11 1.81 -1.24
C ARG A 59 -10.50 1.63 -2.63
N SER A 60 -9.79 2.63 -3.14
CA SER A 60 -9.23 2.65 -4.49
C SER A 60 -7.83 3.28 -4.58
N GLY A 61 -7.35 3.87 -3.49
CA GLY A 61 -6.00 4.45 -3.40
C GLY A 61 -5.02 3.50 -2.72
N PRO A 62 -3.75 3.45 -3.19
CA PRO A 62 -2.70 2.65 -2.55
C PRO A 62 -2.30 3.20 -1.19
N ASP A 63 -1.57 2.39 -0.43
CA ASP A 63 -0.84 2.82 0.75
C ASP A 63 0.28 3.81 0.36
N LEU A 64 0.28 4.95 1.01
CA LEU A 64 1.27 6.02 0.81
C LEU A 64 2.36 6.04 1.89
N THR A 65 2.32 5.13 2.87
CA THR A 65 3.29 5.07 3.96
C THR A 65 4.52 4.22 3.62
N GLY A 66 4.43 3.39 2.57
CA GLY A 66 5.51 2.48 2.15
C GLY A 66 6.70 3.14 1.45
N GLY A 67 6.58 4.38 1.02
CA GLY A 67 7.66 5.16 0.40
C GLY A 67 8.14 4.67 -0.97
N ALA A 68 7.40 3.77 -1.61
CA ALA A 68 7.71 3.27 -2.95
C ALA A 68 6.47 3.43 -3.85
N PHE A 69 6.44 4.49 -4.64
CA PHE A 69 5.34 4.79 -5.56
C PHE A 69 5.72 4.44 -7.00
N ALA A 70 4.76 3.92 -7.76
CA ALA A 70 4.98 3.53 -9.15
C ALA A 70 5.39 4.71 -10.05
N ALA A 71 4.93 5.92 -9.71
CA ALA A 71 5.17 7.14 -10.49
C ALA A 71 6.39 7.96 -10.03
N GLY A 72 7.25 7.40 -9.14
CA GLY A 72 8.44 8.06 -8.60
C GLY A 72 8.26 8.50 -7.15
N ASN A 73 9.37 8.72 -6.46
CA ASN A 73 9.41 8.91 -5.00
C ASN A 73 9.95 10.29 -4.58
N THR A 74 10.36 11.11 -5.53
CA THR A 74 10.82 12.46 -5.23
C THR A 74 9.62 13.37 -4.93
N GLU A 75 9.84 14.46 -4.18
CA GLU A 75 8.81 15.47 -3.95
C GLU A 75 8.28 16.06 -5.28
N ALA A 76 9.15 16.18 -6.29
CA ALA A 76 8.75 16.61 -7.62
C ALA A 76 7.83 15.60 -8.32
N ASP A 77 8.08 14.28 -8.13
CA ASP A 77 7.21 13.24 -8.68
C ASP A 77 5.85 13.23 -7.97
N LEU A 78 5.85 13.32 -6.64
CA LEU A 78 4.61 13.44 -5.85
C LEU A 78 3.81 14.67 -6.25
N TYR A 79 4.48 15.82 -6.48
CA TYR A 79 3.82 17.03 -6.93
C TYR A 79 3.16 16.83 -8.31
N ARG A 80 3.85 16.19 -9.27
CA ARG A 80 3.28 15.89 -10.59
C ARG A 80 2.07 14.96 -10.47
N VAL A 81 2.19 13.88 -9.70
CA VAL A 81 1.09 12.92 -9.47
C VAL A 81 -0.13 13.61 -8.88
N ILE A 82 0.04 14.47 -7.88
CA ILE A 82 -1.06 15.21 -7.29
C ILE A 82 -1.63 16.23 -8.28
N SER A 83 -0.76 16.92 -9.02
CA SER A 83 -1.20 17.95 -9.97
C SER A 83 -1.96 17.38 -11.16
N ASP A 84 -1.40 16.33 -11.78
CA ASP A 84 -1.84 15.83 -13.08
C ASP A 84 -2.71 14.58 -12.98
N GLY A 85 -2.78 13.97 -11.79
CA GLY A 85 -3.40 12.67 -11.58
C GLY A 85 -2.56 11.53 -12.17
N VAL A 86 -3.16 10.33 -12.23
CA VAL A 86 -2.53 9.14 -12.83
C VAL A 86 -3.44 8.62 -13.93
N PRO A 87 -3.04 8.69 -15.21
CA PRO A 87 -3.85 8.23 -16.33
C PRO A 87 -4.30 6.78 -16.16
N ALA A 88 -5.51 6.47 -16.60
CA ALA A 88 -6.14 5.16 -16.52
C ALA A 88 -6.34 4.61 -15.09
N THR A 89 -6.35 5.49 -14.07
CA THR A 89 -6.67 5.15 -12.68
C THR A 89 -7.75 6.08 -12.11
N GLU A 90 -8.21 5.80 -10.89
CA GLU A 90 -9.15 6.66 -10.16
C GLU A 90 -8.47 7.89 -9.52
N MET A 91 -7.15 8.06 -9.61
CA MET A 91 -6.43 9.21 -9.08
C MET A 91 -6.64 10.44 -9.99
N PRO A 92 -7.47 11.42 -9.58
CA PRO A 92 -7.78 12.58 -10.42
C PRO A 92 -6.66 13.62 -10.37
N ALA A 93 -6.65 14.53 -11.35
CA ALA A 93 -5.85 15.73 -11.31
C ALA A 93 -6.41 16.75 -10.28
N PHE A 94 -5.51 17.37 -9.49
CA PHE A 94 -5.87 18.41 -8.55
C PHE A 94 -5.46 19.83 -9.01
N THR A 95 -4.80 19.95 -10.15
CA THR A 95 -4.64 21.27 -10.81
C THR A 95 -6.01 21.89 -11.08
N GLY A 96 -6.21 23.15 -10.65
CA GLY A 96 -7.51 23.83 -10.74
C GLY A 96 -8.50 23.49 -9.61
N ARG A 97 -8.20 22.50 -8.76
CA ARG A 97 -9.00 22.15 -7.56
C ARG A 97 -8.32 22.62 -6.28
N LEU A 98 -7.00 22.55 -6.25
CA LEU A 98 -6.14 23.00 -5.15
C LEU A 98 -5.17 24.05 -5.67
N GLN A 99 -4.88 25.03 -4.82
CA GLN A 99 -3.84 26.00 -5.09
C GLN A 99 -2.45 25.35 -5.08
N ASP A 100 -1.46 26.02 -5.64
CA ASP A 100 -0.10 25.50 -5.73
C ASP A 100 0.49 25.15 -4.35
N ASP A 101 0.37 26.08 -3.41
CA ASP A 101 0.80 25.90 -2.02
C ASP A 101 0.13 24.70 -1.33
N GLU A 102 -1.16 24.49 -1.62
CA GLU A 102 -1.90 23.37 -1.04
C GLU A 102 -1.39 22.02 -1.54
N ARG A 103 -1.07 21.94 -2.83
CA ARG A 103 -0.46 20.74 -3.43
C ARG A 103 0.92 20.48 -2.83
N TRP A 104 1.74 21.49 -2.64
CA TRP A 104 3.05 21.36 -2.02
C TRP A 104 2.98 20.94 -0.54
N ARG A 105 2.01 21.44 0.22
CA ARG A 105 1.76 20.97 1.59
C ARG A 105 1.34 19.50 1.63
N LEU A 106 0.51 19.07 0.69
CA LEU A 106 0.18 17.64 0.52
C LEU A 106 1.42 16.82 0.20
N VAL A 107 2.31 17.30 -0.68
CA VAL A 107 3.61 16.66 -0.95
C VAL A 107 4.43 16.53 0.32
N SER A 108 4.57 17.62 1.11
CA SER A 108 5.31 17.60 2.38
C SER A 108 4.74 16.55 3.34
N TYR A 109 3.42 16.45 3.44
CA TYR A 109 2.78 15.43 4.27
C TYR A 109 3.03 14.02 3.75
N VAL A 110 2.74 13.72 2.48
CA VAL A 110 2.93 12.39 1.89
C VAL A 110 4.40 11.97 1.95
N HIS A 111 5.32 12.88 1.64
CA HIS A 111 6.75 12.64 1.76
C HIS A 111 7.16 12.30 3.19
N SER A 112 6.59 12.99 4.20
CA SER A 112 6.85 12.69 5.61
C SER A 112 6.38 11.30 6.05
N LEU A 113 5.33 10.75 5.41
CA LEU A 113 4.87 9.39 5.65
C LEU A 113 5.81 8.34 5.05
N SER A 114 6.45 8.70 3.96
CA SER A 114 7.30 7.81 3.17
C SER A 114 8.77 7.86 3.56
N THR A 115 9.17 8.76 4.47
CA THR A 115 10.49 8.70 5.08
C THR A 115 10.56 7.41 5.88
N ARG A 116 11.03 6.35 5.24
CA ARG A 116 11.42 5.14 5.95
C ARG A 116 12.40 5.56 7.03
N ASP A 117 12.06 5.27 8.27
CA ASP A 117 13.07 5.19 9.27
C ASP A 117 14.20 4.32 8.71
N SER A 118 15.33 4.94 8.38
CA SER A 118 16.53 4.23 7.96
C SER A 118 17.16 3.46 9.13
N THR A 119 16.49 3.44 10.27
CA THR A 119 16.81 2.63 11.42
C THR A 119 16.80 1.17 10.98
N PRO A 120 17.90 0.44 11.16
CA PRO A 120 17.94 -0.98 10.87
C PRO A 120 16.78 -1.68 11.59
N ILE A 121 16.00 -2.47 10.86
CA ILE A 121 14.91 -3.24 11.48
C ILE A 121 15.58 -4.28 12.38
N PRO A 122 15.38 -4.23 13.70
CA PRO A 122 15.93 -5.26 14.57
C PRO A 122 15.26 -6.60 14.21
N GLY A 123 16.03 -7.68 14.22
CA GLY A 123 15.52 -9.02 13.98
C GLY A 123 16.19 -9.74 12.81
N ASP A 124 16.02 -11.05 12.82
CA ASP A 124 16.52 -11.97 11.80
C ASP A 124 15.37 -12.36 10.83
N PRO A 125 15.42 -11.94 9.56
CA PRO A 125 14.39 -12.30 8.59
C PRO A 125 14.24 -13.82 8.39
N ALA A 126 15.32 -14.61 8.51
CA ALA A 126 15.24 -16.05 8.34
C ALA A 126 14.54 -16.73 9.51
N ALA A 127 14.77 -16.24 10.75
CA ALA A 127 14.01 -16.66 11.92
C ALA A 127 12.54 -16.23 11.78
N GLY A 128 12.29 -15.01 11.31
CA GLY A 128 10.95 -14.49 11.06
C GLY A 128 10.16 -15.30 10.02
N GLU A 129 10.82 -15.78 8.97
CA GLU A 129 10.18 -16.65 7.98
C GLU A 129 9.69 -17.97 8.61
N LYS A 130 10.49 -18.59 9.48
CA LYS A 130 10.06 -19.79 10.21
C LYS A 130 8.87 -19.49 11.12
N LEU A 131 8.92 -18.39 11.86
CA LEU A 131 7.77 -17.97 12.68
C LEU A 131 6.51 -17.77 11.88
N PHE A 132 6.60 -17.19 10.68
CA PHE A 132 5.46 -16.97 9.78
C PHE A 132 4.80 -18.27 9.34
N TRP A 133 5.59 -19.26 8.93
CA TRP A 133 5.07 -20.52 8.41
C TRP A 133 4.71 -21.56 9.50
N GLU A 134 5.35 -21.48 10.66
CA GLU A 134 5.24 -22.48 11.74
C GLU A 134 4.42 -21.91 12.92
N LYS A 135 5.10 -21.35 13.92
CA LYS A 135 4.51 -20.92 15.21
C LYS A 135 3.37 -19.92 15.03
N GLY A 136 3.51 -18.96 14.12
CA GLY A 136 2.51 -17.93 13.85
C GLY A 136 1.33 -18.44 13.02
N GLY A 137 1.54 -19.47 12.21
CA GLY A 137 0.52 -20.02 11.31
C GLY A 137 -0.01 -19.01 10.29
N CYS A 138 0.71 -17.90 10.04
CA CYS A 138 0.26 -16.79 9.20
C CYS A 138 -0.01 -17.25 7.77
N GLY A 139 0.79 -18.20 7.27
CA GLY A 139 0.65 -18.78 5.94
C GLY A 139 -0.65 -19.57 5.71
N GLN A 140 -1.41 -19.92 6.76
CA GLN A 140 -2.73 -20.53 6.60
C GLN A 140 -3.73 -19.57 5.95
N CYS A 141 -3.61 -18.27 6.26
CA CYS A 141 -4.49 -17.23 5.76
C CYS A 141 -3.83 -16.35 4.69
N HIS A 142 -2.53 -16.08 4.82
CA HIS A 142 -1.80 -15.15 3.94
C HIS A 142 -0.94 -15.89 2.92
N ARG A 143 -0.87 -15.31 1.71
CA ARG A 143 -0.04 -15.80 0.63
C ARG A 143 1.21 -14.94 0.43
N ILE A 144 2.35 -15.60 0.19
CA ILE A 144 3.60 -14.98 -0.28
C ILE A 144 3.99 -15.70 -1.58
N GLY A 145 4.08 -14.98 -2.69
CA GLY A 145 4.24 -15.57 -4.02
C GLY A 145 3.07 -16.50 -4.34
N THR A 146 3.38 -17.78 -4.55
CA THR A 146 2.39 -18.83 -4.82
C THR A 146 2.06 -19.69 -3.59
N ARG A 147 2.78 -19.51 -2.47
CA ARG A 147 2.63 -20.32 -1.25
C ARG A 147 1.72 -19.62 -0.23
N GLY A 148 0.83 -20.37 0.40
CA GLY A 148 -0.04 -19.92 1.48
C GLY A 148 -1.50 -19.78 1.09
N GLY A 149 -2.31 -19.32 2.08
CA GLY A 149 -3.76 -19.17 1.95
C GLY A 149 -4.16 -17.86 1.26
N THR A 150 -5.45 -17.77 0.95
CA THR A 150 -6.06 -16.60 0.30
C THR A 150 -7.14 -15.94 1.16
N LEU A 151 -7.31 -16.41 2.41
CA LEU A 151 -8.28 -15.83 3.33
C LEU A 151 -7.91 -14.41 3.75
N GLY A 152 -6.62 -14.16 3.95
CA GLY A 152 -6.06 -12.82 4.22
C GLY A 152 -5.48 -12.16 2.97
N PRO A 153 -5.11 -10.86 3.05
CA PRO A 153 -4.40 -10.18 1.98
C PRO A 153 -3.09 -10.87 1.61
N SER A 154 -2.70 -10.77 0.33
CA SER A 154 -1.36 -11.19 -0.08
C SER A 154 -0.29 -10.32 0.58
N LEU A 155 0.75 -10.95 1.11
CA LEU A 155 1.88 -10.28 1.74
C LEU A 155 3.13 -10.26 0.85
N SER A 156 3.02 -10.69 -0.42
CA SER A 156 4.15 -10.80 -1.34
C SER A 156 4.96 -9.51 -1.51
N ARG A 157 4.35 -8.37 -1.24
CA ARG A 157 4.98 -7.05 -1.35
C ARG A 157 4.83 -6.21 -0.07
N ALA A 158 4.57 -6.87 1.06
CA ALA A 158 4.26 -6.19 2.32
C ALA A 158 5.34 -5.17 2.72
N GLY A 159 6.61 -5.54 2.64
CA GLY A 159 7.71 -4.63 3.00
C GLY A 159 7.94 -3.49 2.00
N ARG A 160 7.44 -3.61 0.78
CA ARG A 160 7.48 -2.53 -0.21
C ARG A 160 6.31 -1.57 -0.04
N GLU A 161 5.14 -2.09 0.30
CA GLU A 161 3.86 -1.36 0.27
C GLU A 161 3.45 -0.83 1.65
N ARG A 162 4.07 -1.29 2.74
CA ARG A 162 3.68 -0.96 4.11
C ARG A 162 4.87 -0.50 4.96
N SER A 163 4.65 0.48 5.80
CA SER A 163 5.64 0.89 6.80
C SER A 163 5.80 -0.18 7.89
N LEU A 164 6.97 -0.19 8.56
CA LEU A 164 7.22 -1.10 9.67
C LEU A 164 6.20 -0.92 10.81
N ALA A 165 5.85 0.33 11.11
CA ALA A 165 4.86 0.67 12.12
C ALA A 165 3.47 0.07 11.77
N TYR A 166 3.06 0.18 10.50
CA TYR A 166 1.82 -0.44 10.01
C TYR A 166 1.86 -1.98 10.14
N LEU A 167 2.95 -2.61 9.71
CA LEU A 167 3.11 -4.07 9.83
C LEU A 167 3.04 -4.52 11.29
N ARG A 168 3.71 -3.80 12.20
CA ARG A 168 3.65 -4.08 13.64
C ARG A 168 2.24 -3.96 14.17
N GLU A 169 1.55 -2.86 13.90
CA GLU A 169 0.16 -2.64 14.34
C GLU A 169 -0.77 -3.72 13.80
N SER A 170 -0.65 -4.08 12.51
CA SER A 170 -1.47 -5.13 11.90
C SER A 170 -1.31 -6.49 12.59
N VAL A 171 -0.10 -6.81 13.07
CA VAL A 171 0.15 -8.06 13.79
C VAL A 171 -0.39 -8.01 15.22
N VAL A 172 -0.17 -6.92 15.95
CA VAL A 172 -0.50 -6.85 17.39
C VAL A 172 -1.93 -6.36 17.66
N SER A 173 -2.52 -5.64 16.73
CA SER A 173 -3.86 -5.03 16.84
C SER A 173 -4.62 -5.12 15.50
N PRO A 174 -4.95 -6.32 15.02
CA PRO A 174 -5.49 -6.53 13.67
C PRO A 174 -6.85 -5.85 13.42
N ASP A 175 -7.56 -5.47 14.47
CA ASP A 175 -8.81 -4.71 14.41
C ASP A 175 -8.59 -3.19 14.28
N ALA A 176 -7.36 -2.68 14.47
CA ALA A 176 -7.07 -1.25 14.41
C ALA A 176 -7.36 -0.66 13.03
N GLU A 177 -7.06 -1.43 11.98
CA GLU A 177 -7.42 -1.12 10.61
C GLU A 177 -7.65 -2.39 9.80
N VAL A 178 -8.88 -2.59 9.35
CA VAL A 178 -9.23 -3.74 8.50
C VAL A 178 -9.16 -3.33 7.04
N THR A 179 -8.31 -4.01 6.27
CA THR A 179 -8.18 -3.79 4.83
C THR A 179 -9.53 -3.94 4.13
N SER A 180 -9.85 -3.03 3.20
CA SER A 180 -11.08 -3.10 2.41
C SER A 180 -11.22 -4.47 1.72
N GLY A 181 -12.43 -5.05 1.76
CA GLY A 181 -12.70 -6.40 1.25
C GLY A 181 -12.27 -7.53 2.20
N TYR A 182 -11.86 -7.20 3.45
CA TYR A 182 -11.47 -8.19 4.45
C TYR A 182 -12.23 -8.04 5.78
N ALA A 183 -13.32 -7.28 5.79
CA ALA A 183 -14.21 -7.19 6.95
C ALA A 183 -14.84 -8.54 7.28
N THR A 184 -15.20 -8.75 8.52
CA THR A 184 -15.93 -9.96 8.94
C THR A 184 -17.39 -9.86 8.54
N ILE A 185 -17.91 -10.86 7.83
CA ILE A 185 -19.32 -11.04 7.53
C ILE A 185 -19.87 -12.21 8.32
N LYS A 186 -20.99 -11.98 9.00
CA LYS A 186 -21.77 -13.02 9.71
C LYS A 186 -23.13 -13.13 9.06
N VAL A 187 -23.53 -14.32 8.67
CA VAL A 187 -24.81 -14.63 8.04
C VAL A 187 -25.57 -15.62 8.89
N LEU A 188 -26.85 -15.35 9.15
CA LEU A 188 -27.82 -16.29 9.66
C LEU A 188 -28.77 -16.66 8.52
N THR A 189 -28.73 -17.91 8.09
CA THR A 189 -29.60 -18.44 7.04
C THR A 189 -30.99 -18.79 7.57
N ARG A 190 -31.98 -18.97 6.69
CA ARG A 190 -33.34 -19.32 7.08
C ARG A 190 -33.46 -20.73 7.72
N ASP A 191 -32.54 -21.63 7.40
CA ASP A 191 -32.41 -22.96 8.02
C ASP A 191 -31.61 -22.93 9.35
N GLY A 192 -31.31 -21.74 9.87
CA GLY A 192 -30.68 -21.52 11.18
C GLY A 192 -29.16 -21.68 11.20
N LYS A 193 -28.51 -21.89 10.06
CA LYS A 193 -27.04 -21.97 10.01
C LYS A 193 -26.40 -20.61 10.22
N LYS A 194 -25.35 -20.57 11.03
CA LYS A 194 -24.50 -19.40 11.23
C LYS A 194 -23.21 -19.57 10.43
N ILE A 195 -22.99 -18.67 9.48
CA ILE A 195 -21.80 -18.70 8.61
C ILE A 195 -21.03 -17.43 8.86
N THR A 196 -19.74 -17.56 9.15
CA THR A 196 -18.83 -16.43 9.38
C THR A 196 -17.65 -16.55 8.41
N GLY A 197 -17.25 -15.44 7.82
CA GLY A 197 -16.11 -15.41 6.91
C GLY A 197 -15.64 -14.00 6.64
N VAL A 198 -14.65 -13.92 5.78
CA VAL A 198 -14.08 -12.67 5.29
C VAL A 198 -14.87 -12.19 4.08
N GLU A 199 -15.18 -10.92 4.04
CA GLU A 199 -15.82 -10.23 2.91
C GLU A 199 -15.07 -10.50 1.60
N ARG A 200 -15.83 -10.79 0.55
CA ARG A 200 -15.35 -10.88 -0.84
C ARG A 200 -16.17 -10.02 -1.79
N GLY A 201 -17.30 -9.55 -1.32
CA GLY A 201 -18.18 -8.59 -1.97
C GLY A 201 -19.33 -8.24 -1.05
N PHE A 202 -19.74 -6.97 -1.06
CA PHE A 202 -20.86 -6.51 -0.26
C PHE A 202 -21.48 -5.30 -0.94
N ASP A 203 -22.71 -5.45 -1.40
CA ASP A 203 -23.49 -4.41 -2.05
C ASP A 203 -24.88 -4.30 -1.42
N ASN A 204 -25.78 -3.53 -2.02
CA ASN A 204 -27.13 -3.33 -1.49
C ASN A 204 -28.00 -4.60 -1.51
N PHE A 205 -27.70 -5.56 -2.38
CA PHE A 205 -28.53 -6.73 -2.65
C PHE A 205 -27.92 -8.04 -2.16
N SER A 206 -26.58 -8.10 -2.14
CA SER A 206 -25.86 -9.35 -1.90
C SER A 206 -24.67 -9.20 -0.95
N ALA A 207 -24.23 -10.32 -0.42
CA ALA A 207 -22.97 -10.45 0.31
C ALA A 207 -22.26 -11.73 -0.11
N GLN A 208 -20.98 -11.60 -0.43
CA GLN A 208 -20.09 -12.72 -0.69
C GLN A 208 -19.04 -12.79 0.41
N LEU A 209 -18.79 -13.98 0.90
CA LEU A 209 -17.77 -14.23 1.91
C LEU A 209 -17.01 -15.52 1.64
N MET A 210 -15.82 -15.61 2.19
CA MET A 210 -15.04 -16.84 2.27
C MET A 210 -14.89 -17.22 3.74
N ASP A 211 -15.26 -18.47 4.09
CA ASP A 211 -15.06 -18.96 5.45
C ASP A 211 -13.61 -19.39 5.70
N ILE A 212 -13.30 -19.74 6.96
CA ILE A 212 -11.93 -20.15 7.35
C ILE A 212 -11.45 -21.44 6.67
N SER A 213 -12.35 -22.24 6.07
CA SER A 213 -11.99 -23.43 5.29
C SER A 213 -11.66 -23.10 3.83
N GLY A 214 -11.81 -21.82 3.43
CA GLY A 214 -11.62 -21.36 2.06
C GLY A 214 -12.85 -21.56 1.17
N ARG A 215 -14.01 -21.93 1.73
CA ARG A 215 -15.25 -22.09 0.97
C ARG A 215 -15.89 -20.72 0.73
N TYR A 216 -16.26 -20.47 -0.52
CA TYR A 216 -17.02 -19.30 -0.93
C TYR A 216 -18.52 -19.51 -0.72
N TYR A 217 -19.17 -18.42 -0.26
CA TYR A 217 -20.61 -18.29 -0.15
C TYR A 217 -21.07 -17.01 -0.79
N SER A 218 -22.23 -17.06 -1.45
CA SER A 218 -22.92 -15.90 -2.00
C SER A 218 -24.37 -15.92 -1.50
N PHE A 219 -24.81 -14.82 -0.92
CA PHE A 219 -26.15 -14.68 -0.36
C PHE A 219 -26.85 -13.48 -0.95
N GLN A 220 -28.08 -13.66 -1.42
CA GLN A 220 -28.99 -12.55 -1.62
C GLN A 220 -29.55 -12.15 -0.24
N LYS A 221 -29.51 -10.87 0.09
CA LYS A 221 -29.90 -10.36 1.43
C LYS A 221 -31.35 -10.69 1.77
N GLU A 222 -32.25 -10.71 0.79
CA GLU A 222 -33.64 -11.09 0.93
C GLU A 222 -33.86 -12.57 1.28
N ASN A 223 -32.89 -13.45 0.99
CA ASN A 223 -33.01 -14.91 1.18
C ASN A 223 -32.41 -15.44 2.48
N VAL A 224 -31.96 -14.55 3.37
CA VAL A 224 -31.38 -14.90 4.66
C VAL A 224 -32.12 -14.19 5.80
N VAL A 225 -31.91 -14.64 7.03
CA VAL A 225 -32.51 -14.01 8.22
C VAL A 225 -31.79 -12.70 8.54
N SER A 226 -30.47 -12.72 8.53
CA SER A 226 -29.64 -11.52 8.77
C SER A 226 -28.26 -11.63 8.17
N ILE A 227 -27.69 -10.47 7.80
CA ILE A 227 -26.30 -10.30 7.48
C ILE A 227 -25.75 -9.14 8.31
N GLN A 228 -24.65 -9.41 9.02
CA GLN A 228 -23.92 -8.42 9.79
C GLN A 228 -22.53 -8.26 9.19
N ARG A 229 -22.15 -7.03 8.87
CA ARG A 229 -20.81 -6.65 8.45
C ARG A 229 -20.12 -5.95 9.61
N GLU A 230 -19.07 -6.56 10.12
CA GLU A 230 -18.29 -6.04 11.24
C GLU A 230 -16.92 -5.59 10.72
N TYR A 231 -16.52 -4.36 11.05
CA TYR A 231 -15.17 -3.87 10.78
C TYR A 231 -14.17 -4.44 11.80
N ARG A 232 -14.16 -5.78 11.85
CA ARG A 232 -13.24 -6.58 12.66
C ARG A 232 -12.53 -7.58 11.76
N SER A 233 -11.31 -7.89 12.12
CA SER A 233 -10.48 -8.87 11.41
C SER A 233 -10.77 -10.28 11.91
N LEU A 234 -10.70 -11.27 11.01
CA LEU A 234 -10.60 -12.68 11.40
C LEU A 234 -9.15 -13.08 11.75
N MET A 235 -8.18 -12.18 11.56
CA MET A 235 -6.82 -12.40 12.01
C MET A 235 -6.79 -12.49 13.54
N PRO A 236 -6.14 -13.52 14.13
CA PRO A 236 -6.06 -13.65 15.58
C PRO A 236 -5.41 -12.44 16.24
N SER A 237 -5.99 -11.96 17.36
CA SER A 237 -5.50 -10.79 18.11
C SER A 237 -4.54 -11.13 19.25
N ASN A 238 -4.05 -12.38 19.33
CA ASN A 238 -3.25 -12.88 20.43
C ASN A 238 -1.73 -12.93 20.15
N TYR A 239 -1.29 -12.42 19.01
CA TYR A 239 0.12 -12.50 18.59
C TYR A 239 1.07 -11.75 19.55
N SER A 240 0.61 -10.66 20.17
CA SER A 240 1.39 -9.97 21.21
C SER A 240 1.68 -10.81 22.46
N ARG A 241 0.90 -11.88 22.68
CA ARG A 241 1.12 -12.86 23.76
C ARG A 241 1.81 -14.12 23.26
N LEU A 242 1.63 -14.46 21.98
CA LEU A 242 2.22 -15.64 21.35
C LEU A 242 3.71 -15.45 21.09
N PHE A 243 4.11 -14.25 20.64
CA PHE A 243 5.49 -13.92 20.31
C PHE A 243 6.15 -13.14 21.44
N SER A 244 7.39 -13.48 21.77
CA SER A 244 8.29 -12.59 22.51
C SER A 244 8.59 -11.34 21.67
N MET A 245 9.13 -10.29 22.30
CA MET A 245 9.53 -9.08 21.58
C MET A 245 10.53 -9.38 20.46
N ARG A 246 11.52 -10.24 20.73
CA ARG A 246 12.51 -10.65 19.73
C ARG A 246 11.86 -11.39 18.55
N GLU A 247 10.99 -12.37 18.81
CA GLU A 247 10.28 -13.08 17.77
C GLU A 247 9.38 -12.16 16.94
N LEU A 248 8.76 -11.17 17.56
CA LEU A 248 7.99 -10.16 16.85
C LEU A 248 8.89 -9.32 15.94
N ASP A 249 10.07 -8.90 16.43
CA ASP A 249 11.05 -8.16 15.62
C ASP A 249 11.57 -9.01 14.46
N ASP A 250 11.85 -10.30 14.68
CA ASP A 250 12.24 -11.24 13.62
C ASP A 250 11.14 -11.38 12.57
N LEU A 251 9.88 -11.56 12.98
CA LEU A 251 8.74 -11.62 12.08
C LEU A 251 8.57 -10.33 11.25
N LEU A 252 8.73 -9.18 11.90
CA LEU A 252 8.63 -7.87 11.23
C LEU A 252 9.78 -7.65 10.25
N ALA A 253 11.00 -8.09 10.59
CA ALA A 253 12.15 -8.07 9.68
C ALA A 253 11.87 -8.91 8.43
N PHE A 254 11.29 -10.10 8.58
CA PHE A 254 10.85 -10.92 7.46
C PHE A 254 9.79 -10.23 6.61
N LEU A 255 8.70 -9.75 7.22
CA LEU A 255 7.62 -9.08 6.48
C LEU A 255 8.11 -7.84 5.73
N ALA A 256 9.03 -7.07 6.34
CA ALA A 256 9.61 -5.89 5.71
C ALA A 256 10.59 -6.22 4.58
N SER A 257 11.13 -7.43 4.51
CA SER A 257 11.97 -7.89 3.40
C SER A 257 11.17 -8.26 2.15
N LEU A 258 9.86 -8.49 2.29
CA LEU A 258 9.00 -8.95 1.19
C LEU A 258 8.77 -7.87 0.13
N GLY A 259 8.98 -8.23 -1.14
CA GLY A 259 8.79 -7.33 -2.28
C GLY A 259 9.96 -6.37 -2.52
N GLY A 260 11.04 -6.44 -1.74
CA GLY A 260 12.31 -5.83 -2.07
C GLY A 260 13.05 -6.70 -3.07
N GLY A 261 12.95 -6.39 -4.37
CA GLY A 261 13.96 -6.86 -5.32
C GLY A 261 15.32 -6.27 -4.92
N GLU A 262 16.39 -6.96 -5.30
CA GLU A 262 17.78 -6.59 -5.02
C GLU A 262 18.00 -5.07 -5.13
N ARG A 263 18.54 -4.51 -4.07
CA ARG A 263 19.03 -3.12 -4.01
C ARG A 263 20.45 -3.09 -4.46
#